data_caf9db9530e3175082df98e14902fee7
#
_entry.id   caf9db9530e3175082df98e14902fee7
#
_cell.length_a   1.000
_cell.length_b   1.000
_cell.length_c   1.000
_cell.angle_alpha   90.00
_cell.angle_beta   90.00
_cell.angle_gamma   90.00
#
_symmetry.space_group_name_H-M   'P 1'
#
loop_
_entity.id
_entity.type
_entity.pdbx_description
1 polymer ?
#
loop_
_entity_poly.entity_id
_entity_poly.type
_entity_poly.pdbx_seq_one_letter_code
_entity_poly.pdbx_strand_id
1 'polypeptide(L)'
;SMYNQQGLNLFGKPGVSILSNWGFIIVVTLLVMLVMTYLFQYSGFGYNRRAIQGNQKLAHDAGINIYKNAFLCYVAAGALVSIAGVFDTAYKSSLVPVLGMNSNSTVFANMFPMAVGVWLAKKSNPVVGILAGSLSVQFLILGLAKFTAIGVSDYMQTCIKYSVWLIFMIYRMNEDKFDHIKAKHARIALARKTRAQRAVAA
;
A
#
# COMPACT_ATOMS: atom_id res chain seq x y z
N SER A 1 -21.37 -36.75 3.53
CA SER A 1 -22.00 -35.78 2.64
C SER A 1 -20.91 -35.04 1.92
N MET A 2 -20.52 -35.49 0.73
CA MET A 2 -19.57 -34.81 -0.14
C MET A 2 -20.29 -33.60 -0.73
N TYR A 3 -20.07 -32.43 -0.16
CA TYR A 3 -20.36 -31.21 -0.85
C TYR A 3 -19.33 -31.08 -1.98
N ASN A 4 -19.76 -31.46 -3.17
CA ASN A 4 -19.02 -31.25 -4.40
C ASN A 4 -18.94 -29.73 -4.61
N GLN A 5 -17.83 -29.12 -4.21
CA GLN A 5 -17.53 -27.71 -4.48
C GLN A 5 -17.23 -27.58 -5.98
N GLN A 6 -18.27 -27.70 -6.80
CA GLN A 6 -18.15 -27.34 -8.20
C GLN A 6 -18.02 -25.83 -8.29
N GLY A 7 -16.77 -25.37 -8.23
CA GLY A 7 -16.44 -23.98 -8.57
C GLY A 7 -16.92 -23.68 -9.99
N LEU A 8 -17.47 -22.49 -10.19
CA LEU A 8 -17.87 -22.01 -11.50
C LEU A 8 -16.61 -21.90 -12.38
N ASN A 9 -16.49 -22.81 -13.33
CA ASN A 9 -15.33 -22.85 -14.22
C ASN A 9 -15.54 -21.83 -15.35
N LEU A 10 -14.72 -20.79 -15.36
CA LEU A 10 -14.79 -19.69 -16.34
C LEU A 10 -13.85 -19.89 -17.53
N PHE A 11 -13.15 -21.05 -17.58
CA PHE A 11 -12.26 -21.38 -18.68
C PHE A 11 -13.00 -21.43 -20.03
N GLY A 12 -12.42 -20.80 -21.03
CA GLY A 12 -12.93 -20.87 -22.41
C GLY A 12 -13.99 -19.83 -22.78
N LYS A 13 -14.40 -18.94 -21.87
CA LYS A 13 -15.24 -17.80 -22.23
C LYS A 13 -14.37 -16.67 -22.81
N PRO A 14 -14.68 -16.12 -24.01
CA PRO A 14 -13.83 -15.15 -24.71
C PRO A 14 -13.56 -13.88 -23.89
N GLY A 15 -14.55 -13.43 -23.11
CA GLY A 15 -14.38 -12.27 -22.22
C GLY A 15 -13.37 -12.48 -21.11
N VAL A 16 -13.30 -13.69 -20.54
CA VAL A 16 -12.38 -14.04 -19.44
C VAL A 16 -10.95 -14.17 -19.95
N SER A 17 -10.77 -14.71 -21.16
CA SER A 17 -9.43 -14.84 -21.76
C SER A 17 -8.78 -13.48 -22.03
N ILE A 18 -9.56 -12.46 -22.43
CA ILE A 18 -9.08 -11.09 -22.62
C ILE A 18 -8.69 -10.47 -21.27
N LEU A 19 -9.55 -10.61 -20.25
CA LEU A 19 -9.32 -10.08 -18.90
C LEU A 19 -8.15 -10.77 -18.17
N SER A 20 -7.85 -12.03 -18.50
CA SER A 20 -6.73 -12.80 -17.95
C SER A 20 -5.40 -12.51 -18.66
N ASN A 21 -5.41 -11.76 -19.75
CA ASN A 21 -4.20 -11.42 -20.49
C ASN A 21 -3.34 -10.42 -19.68
N TRP A 22 -2.09 -10.79 -19.42
CA TRP A 22 -1.12 -9.95 -18.69
C TRP A 22 -0.96 -8.55 -19.28
N GLY A 23 -0.91 -8.44 -20.60
CA GLY A 23 -0.82 -7.15 -21.29
C GLY A 23 -2.01 -6.25 -21.00
N PHE A 24 -3.23 -6.81 -21.01
CA PHE A 24 -4.45 -6.07 -20.71
C PHE A 24 -4.48 -5.60 -19.25
N ILE A 25 -4.11 -6.47 -18.30
CA ILE A 25 -4.04 -6.13 -16.87
C ILE A 25 -3.06 -4.97 -16.63
N ILE A 26 -1.88 -5.01 -17.26
CA ILE A 26 -0.86 -3.95 -17.12
C ILE A 26 -1.39 -2.63 -17.68
N VAL A 27 -2.00 -2.63 -18.86
CA VAL A 27 -2.55 -1.41 -19.48
C VAL A 27 -3.65 -0.80 -18.59
N VAL A 28 -4.60 -1.61 -18.12
CA VAL A 28 -5.67 -1.11 -17.24
C VAL A 28 -5.11 -0.61 -15.91
N THR A 29 -4.14 -1.28 -15.33
CA THR A 29 -3.48 -0.83 -14.09
C THR A 29 -2.80 0.52 -14.29
N LEU A 30 -2.07 0.72 -15.40
CA LEU A 30 -1.45 2.00 -15.72
C LEU A 30 -2.49 3.11 -15.94
N LEU A 31 -3.59 2.79 -16.63
CA LEU A 31 -4.68 3.74 -16.84
C LEU A 31 -5.32 4.16 -15.50
N VAL A 32 -5.63 3.19 -14.65
CA VAL A 32 -6.16 3.46 -13.30
C VAL A 32 -5.18 4.33 -12.50
N MET A 33 -3.88 4.05 -12.58
CA MET A 33 -2.86 4.88 -11.94
C MET A 33 -2.87 6.32 -12.43
N LEU A 34 -2.93 6.53 -13.74
CA LEU A 34 -2.99 7.88 -14.33
C LEU A 34 -4.23 8.62 -13.84
N VAL A 35 -5.40 7.98 -13.90
CA VAL A 35 -6.66 8.55 -13.41
C VAL A 35 -6.57 8.91 -11.94
N MET A 36 -6.05 8.03 -11.10
CA MET A 36 -5.93 8.28 -9.66
C MET A 36 -4.90 9.36 -9.35
N THR A 37 -3.78 9.42 -10.08
CA THR A 37 -2.80 10.50 -9.94
C THR A 37 -3.44 11.84 -10.31
N TYR A 38 -4.19 11.90 -11.40
CA TYR A 38 -4.91 13.11 -11.79
C TYR A 38 -5.92 13.53 -10.71
N LEU A 39 -6.75 12.59 -10.22
CA LEU A 39 -7.76 12.86 -9.19
C LEU A 39 -7.13 13.35 -7.88
N PHE A 40 -6.01 12.77 -7.45
CA PHE A 40 -5.39 13.13 -6.17
C PHE A 40 -4.48 14.35 -6.24
N GLN A 41 -3.89 14.65 -7.39
CA GLN A 41 -2.95 15.78 -7.51
C GLN A 41 -3.58 17.04 -8.11
N TYR A 42 -4.41 16.88 -9.13
CA TYR A 42 -4.85 18.00 -9.96
C TYR A 42 -6.33 18.35 -9.78
N SER A 43 -7.15 17.47 -9.17
CA SER A 43 -8.55 17.79 -8.95
C SER A 43 -8.82 18.48 -7.61
N GLY A 44 -9.93 19.23 -7.53
CA GLY A 44 -10.41 19.85 -6.30
C GLY A 44 -10.67 18.83 -5.17
N PHE A 45 -11.00 17.59 -5.54
CA PHE A 45 -11.14 16.47 -4.60
C PHE A 45 -9.83 16.17 -3.87
N GLY A 46 -8.71 16.07 -4.60
CA GLY A 46 -7.40 15.82 -4.02
C GLY A 46 -6.93 16.99 -3.14
N TYR A 47 -7.26 18.22 -3.53
CA TYR A 47 -6.95 19.41 -2.73
C TYR A 47 -7.72 19.40 -1.39
N ASN A 48 -9.04 19.18 -1.43
CA ASN A 48 -9.87 19.10 -0.24
C ASN A 48 -9.42 17.98 0.71
N ARG A 49 -9.04 16.81 0.17
CA ARG A 49 -8.51 15.71 0.94
C ARG A 49 -7.22 16.08 1.68
N ARG A 50 -6.29 16.77 1.03
CA ARG A 50 -5.04 17.23 1.67
C ARG A 50 -5.31 18.25 2.77
N ALA A 51 -6.25 19.17 2.55
CA ALA A 51 -6.65 20.14 3.55
C ALA A 51 -7.24 19.47 4.81
N ILE A 52 -8.14 18.50 4.62
CA ILE A 52 -8.73 17.70 5.71
C ILE A 52 -7.66 16.88 6.44
N GLN A 53 -6.70 16.30 5.72
CA GLN A 53 -5.61 15.52 6.30
C GLN A 53 -4.66 16.38 7.15
N GLY A 54 -4.45 17.65 6.78
CA GLY A 54 -3.63 18.60 7.54
C GLY A 54 -4.29 19.03 8.85
N ASN A 55 -5.50 19.54 8.78
CA ASN A 55 -6.28 19.94 9.97
C ASN A 55 -7.78 19.91 9.65
N GLN A 56 -8.49 18.96 10.26
CA GLN A 56 -9.90 18.75 10.01
C GLN A 56 -10.78 19.93 10.45
N LYS A 57 -10.46 20.58 11.57
CA LYS A 57 -11.20 21.75 12.05
C LYS A 57 -11.03 22.93 11.10
N LEU A 58 -9.79 23.23 10.72
CA LEU A 58 -9.48 24.32 9.81
C LEU A 58 -10.15 24.12 8.42
N ALA A 59 -10.15 22.87 7.93
CA ALA A 59 -10.83 22.53 6.69
C ALA A 59 -12.35 22.74 6.76
N HIS A 60 -12.97 22.40 7.89
CA HIS A 60 -14.39 22.64 8.14
C HIS A 60 -14.71 24.16 8.17
N ASP A 61 -13.90 24.93 8.90
CA ASP A 61 -14.05 26.38 9.01
C ASP A 61 -13.84 27.10 7.66
N ALA A 62 -13.01 26.49 6.78
CA ALA A 62 -12.84 26.94 5.39
C ALA A 62 -13.99 26.52 4.46
N GLY A 63 -15.08 25.94 4.99
CA GLY A 63 -16.27 25.56 4.21
C GLY A 63 -16.15 24.22 3.45
N ILE A 64 -15.11 23.41 3.71
CA ILE A 64 -14.96 22.11 3.07
C ILE A 64 -15.88 21.09 3.74
N ASN A 65 -16.80 20.51 2.98
CA ASN A 65 -17.69 19.49 3.48
C ASN A 65 -16.95 18.15 3.63
N ILE A 66 -16.62 17.81 4.89
CA ILE A 66 -15.85 16.61 5.26
C ILE A 66 -16.61 15.34 4.90
N TYR A 67 -17.93 15.29 5.16
CA TYR A 67 -18.74 14.10 4.91
C TYR A 67 -18.86 13.79 3.41
N LYS A 68 -19.06 14.81 2.57
CA LYS A 68 -19.11 14.64 1.13
C LYS A 68 -17.78 14.11 0.59
N ASN A 69 -16.68 14.65 1.11
CA ASN A 69 -15.34 14.22 0.67
C ASN A 69 -15.02 12.79 1.14
N ALA A 70 -15.41 12.43 2.36
CA ALA A 70 -15.28 11.07 2.87
C ALA A 70 -16.11 10.08 2.04
N PHE A 71 -17.38 10.42 1.73
CA PHE A 71 -18.22 9.59 0.88
C PHE A 71 -17.59 9.34 -0.49
N LEU A 72 -17.08 10.38 -1.15
CA LEU A 72 -16.38 10.22 -2.43
C LEU A 72 -15.13 9.33 -2.33
N CYS A 73 -14.38 9.41 -1.22
CA CYS A 73 -13.26 8.50 -0.98
C CYS A 73 -13.72 7.03 -0.90
N TYR A 74 -14.81 6.76 -0.20
CA TYR A 74 -15.37 5.40 -0.10
C TYR A 74 -15.85 4.88 -1.44
N VAL A 75 -16.54 5.71 -2.23
CA VAL A 75 -16.98 5.33 -3.58
C VAL A 75 -15.78 5.01 -4.48
N ALA A 76 -14.75 5.85 -4.46
CA ALA A 76 -13.52 5.60 -5.23
C ALA A 76 -12.82 4.32 -4.78
N ALA A 77 -12.71 4.08 -3.47
CA ALA A 77 -12.13 2.85 -2.93
C ALA A 77 -12.94 1.61 -3.35
N GLY A 78 -14.27 1.67 -3.26
CA GLY A 78 -15.15 0.58 -3.69
C GLY A 78 -14.99 0.25 -5.17
N ALA A 79 -14.91 1.27 -6.03
CA ALA A 79 -14.66 1.08 -7.46
C ALA A 79 -13.32 0.39 -7.74
N LEU A 80 -12.24 0.79 -7.05
CA LEU A 80 -10.92 0.17 -7.20
C LEU A 80 -10.91 -1.29 -6.74
N VAL A 81 -11.54 -1.58 -5.60
CA VAL A 81 -11.66 -2.96 -5.08
C VAL A 81 -12.45 -3.83 -6.03
N SER A 82 -13.54 -3.30 -6.62
CA SER A 82 -14.33 -4.04 -7.62
C SER A 82 -13.52 -4.38 -8.86
N ILE A 83 -12.75 -3.43 -9.39
CA ILE A 83 -11.85 -3.68 -10.54
C ILE A 83 -10.81 -4.75 -10.19
N ALA A 84 -10.18 -4.64 -9.02
CA ALA A 84 -9.20 -5.63 -8.56
C ALA A 84 -9.82 -7.02 -8.38
N GLY A 85 -11.04 -7.11 -7.84
CA GLY A 85 -11.78 -8.35 -7.68
C GLY A 85 -12.11 -9.03 -9.00
N VAL A 86 -12.50 -8.26 -10.03
CA VAL A 86 -12.74 -8.78 -11.39
C VAL A 86 -11.47 -9.39 -11.97
N PHE A 87 -10.33 -8.71 -11.85
CA PHE A 87 -9.05 -9.23 -12.35
C PHE A 87 -8.57 -10.46 -11.58
N ASP A 88 -8.70 -10.47 -10.25
CA ASP A 88 -8.34 -11.64 -9.43
C ASP A 88 -9.18 -12.87 -9.81
N THR A 89 -10.49 -12.67 -10.02
CA THR A 89 -11.40 -13.73 -10.46
C THR A 89 -11.07 -14.22 -11.87
N ALA A 90 -10.79 -13.31 -12.80
CA ALA A 90 -10.43 -13.66 -14.17
C ALA A 90 -9.08 -14.41 -14.23
N TYR A 91 -8.11 -14.01 -13.42
CA TYR A 91 -6.81 -14.66 -13.32
C TYR A 91 -6.91 -16.08 -12.78
N LYS A 92 -7.65 -16.26 -11.69
CA LYS A 92 -7.88 -17.59 -11.09
C LYS A 92 -8.74 -18.51 -11.95
N SER A 93 -9.48 -17.94 -12.90
CA SER A 93 -10.39 -18.64 -13.82
C SER A 93 -11.42 -19.58 -13.14
N SER A 94 -11.56 -19.50 -11.83
CA SER A 94 -12.48 -20.30 -11.03
C SER A 94 -13.00 -19.50 -9.84
N LEU A 95 -14.31 -19.56 -9.62
CA LEU A 95 -14.97 -19.08 -8.41
C LEU A 95 -15.23 -20.28 -7.53
N VAL A 96 -14.39 -20.48 -6.52
CA VAL A 96 -14.60 -21.50 -5.51
C VAL A 96 -15.22 -20.83 -4.29
N PRO A 97 -16.44 -21.23 -3.87
CA PRO A 97 -17.01 -20.71 -2.64
C PRO A 97 -16.15 -21.17 -1.46
N VAL A 98 -15.60 -20.23 -0.73
CA VAL A 98 -14.82 -20.51 0.48
C VAL A 98 -15.79 -20.60 1.66
N LEU A 99 -15.95 -21.81 2.19
CA LEU A 99 -16.70 -22.06 3.41
C LEU A 99 -15.86 -21.63 4.61
N GLY A 100 -16.24 -20.53 5.23
CA GLY A 100 -15.60 -20.00 6.44
C GLY A 100 -15.22 -18.53 6.34
N MET A 101 -14.96 -17.89 7.48
CA MET A 101 -14.51 -16.49 7.57
C MET A 101 -13.03 -16.35 7.18
N ASN A 102 -12.69 -16.63 5.93
CA ASN A 102 -11.33 -16.55 5.42
C ASN A 102 -10.94 -15.12 4.96
N SER A 103 -11.85 -14.16 5.08
CA SER A 103 -11.61 -12.75 4.76
C SER A 103 -10.46 -12.16 5.56
N ASN A 104 -10.30 -12.59 6.82
CA ASN A 104 -9.22 -12.12 7.69
C ASN A 104 -7.83 -12.42 7.10
N SER A 105 -7.58 -13.63 6.63
CA SER A 105 -6.27 -14.00 6.07
C SER A 105 -5.92 -13.17 4.84
N THR A 106 -6.89 -12.88 3.98
CA THR A 106 -6.71 -12.05 2.78
C THR A 106 -6.45 -10.59 3.15
N VAL A 107 -7.18 -10.05 4.13
CA VAL A 107 -6.99 -8.67 4.61
C VAL A 107 -5.62 -8.52 5.25
N PHE A 108 -5.23 -9.43 6.15
CA PHE A 108 -3.92 -9.38 6.81
C PHE A 108 -2.76 -9.52 5.82
N ALA A 109 -2.89 -10.35 4.79
CA ALA A 109 -1.87 -10.49 3.76
C ALA A 109 -1.60 -9.17 3.03
N ASN A 110 -2.63 -8.34 2.83
CA ASN A 110 -2.53 -7.07 2.14
C ASN A 110 -2.22 -5.87 3.06
N MET A 111 -2.32 -6.02 4.38
CA MET A 111 -2.00 -4.94 5.33
C MET A 111 -0.54 -4.50 5.27
N PHE A 112 0.40 -5.43 5.06
CA PHE A 112 1.81 -5.11 4.99
C PHE A 112 2.16 -4.24 3.77
N PRO A 113 1.83 -4.62 2.53
CA PRO A 113 2.01 -3.75 1.37
C PRO A 113 1.37 -2.38 1.52
N MET A 114 0.16 -2.34 2.10
CA MET A 114 -0.55 -1.10 2.35
C MET A 114 0.19 -0.19 3.35
N ALA A 115 0.68 -0.74 4.46
CA ALA A 115 1.41 0.03 5.48
C ALA A 115 2.70 0.64 4.92
N VAL A 116 3.48 -0.13 4.15
CA VAL A 116 4.69 0.34 3.46
C VAL A 116 4.34 1.40 2.41
N GLY A 117 3.28 1.17 1.62
CA GLY A 117 2.80 2.11 0.62
C GLY A 117 2.38 3.44 1.19
N VAL A 118 1.60 3.45 2.27
CA VAL A 118 1.18 4.68 2.97
C VAL A 118 2.38 5.43 3.56
N TRP A 119 3.39 4.72 4.05
CA TRP A 119 4.61 5.36 4.56
C TRP A 119 5.41 6.03 3.44
N LEU A 120 5.60 5.37 2.31
CA LEU A 120 6.26 5.94 1.13
C LEU A 120 5.46 7.10 0.52
N ALA A 121 4.13 7.04 0.56
CA ALA A 121 3.24 8.10 0.10
C ALA A 121 3.40 9.42 0.87
N LYS A 122 3.88 9.38 2.12
CA LYS A 122 4.22 10.60 2.86
C LYS A 122 5.42 11.34 2.29
N LYS A 123 6.36 10.62 1.65
CA LYS A 123 7.61 11.18 1.10
C LYS A 123 7.56 11.45 -0.39
N SER A 124 6.58 10.89 -1.09
CA SER A 124 6.41 10.96 -2.54
C SER A 124 4.95 11.16 -2.91
N ASN A 125 4.63 11.08 -4.21
CA ASN A 125 3.25 11.06 -4.68
C ASN A 125 2.50 9.85 -4.10
N PRO A 126 1.26 10.03 -3.58
CA PRO A 126 0.52 8.95 -2.93
C PRO A 126 0.39 7.69 -3.79
N VAL A 127 0.14 7.85 -5.08
CA VAL A 127 -0.04 6.72 -6.01
C VAL A 127 1.29 5.99 -6.25
N VAL A 128 2.36 6.74 -6.49
CA VAL A 128 3.70 6.16 -6.68
C VAL A 128 4.21 5.49 -5.40
N GLY A 129 3.94 6.09 -4.24
CA GLY A 129 4.30 5.51 -2.94
C GLY A 129 3.63 4.15 -2.69
N ILE A 130 2.33 4.04 -2.97
CA ILE A 130 1.58 2.79 -2.80
C ILE A 130 2.09 1.70 -3.75
N LEU A 131 2.41 2.05 -4.99
CA LEU A 131 2.99 1.09 -5.94
C LEU A 131 4.37 0.61 -5.53
N ALA A 132 5.26 1.55 -5.22
CA ALA A 132 6.61 1.21 -4.78
C ALA A 132 6.57 0.33 -3.51
N GLY A 133 5.65 0.64 -2.57
CA GLY A 133 5.43 -0.18 -1.38
C GLY A 133 4.95 -1.58 -1.69
N SER A 134 3.94 -1.73 -2.57
CA SER A 134 3.43 -3.04 -2.97
C SER A 134 4.46 -3.86 -3.73
N LEU A 135 5.22 -3.25 -4.64
CA LEU A 135 6.30 -3.91 -5.37
C LEU A 135 7.43 -4.37 -4.43
N SER A 136 7.85 -3.52 -3.48
CA SER A 136 8.88 -3.86 -2.50
C SER A 136 8.50 -5.09 -1.68
N VAL A 137 7.25 -5.17 -1.24
CA VAL A 137 6.75 -6.33 -0.48
C VAL A 137 6.64 -7.57 -1.36
N GLN A 138 6.24 -7.44 -2.63
CA GLN A 138 6.21 -8.57 -3.56
C GLN A 138 7.61 -9.11 -3.83
N PHE A 139 8.60 -8.25 -4.01
CA PHE A 139 10.00 -8.69 -4.12
C PHE A 139 10.49 -9.43 -2.87
N LEU A 140 10.10 -8.97 -1.69
CA LEU A 140 10.41 -9.66 -0.43
C LEU A 140 9.77 -11.05 -0.40
N ILE A 141 8.49 -11.17 -0.78
CA ILE A 141 7.78 -12.47 -0.83
C ILE A 141 8.43 -13.40 -1.85
N LEU A 142 8.76 -12.90 -3.04
CA LEU A 142 9.45 -13.68 -4.07
C LEU A 142 10.86 -14.11 -3.63
N GLY A 143 11.58 -13.23 -2.93
CA GLY A 143 12.86 -13.57 -2.32
C GLY A 143 12.71 -14.71 -1.30
N LEU A 144 11.74 -14.60 -0.39
CA LEU A 144 11.47 -15.64 0.60
C LEU A 144 11.07 -16.99 -0.05
N ALA A 145 10.30 -16.96 -1.14
CA ALA A 145 9.93 -18.16 -1.87
C ALA A 145 11.13 -18.93 -2.44
N LYS A 146 12.27 -18.27 -2.70
CA LYS A 146 13.51 -18.94 -3.11
C LYS A 146 14.14 -19.75 -1.98
N PHE A 147 13.89 -19.41 -0.72
CA PHE A 147 14.39 -20.18 0.42
C PHE A 147 13.71 -21.55 0.56
N THR A 148 12.53 -21.76 -0.05
CA THR A 148 11.91 -23.10 -0.14
C THR A 148 12.83 -24.09 -0.86
N ALA A 149 13.58 -23.62 -1.87
CA ALA A 149 14.53 -24.45 -2.59
C ALA A 149 15.73 -24.92 -1.72
N ILE A 150 15.95 -24.27 -0.58
CA ILE A 150 17.02 -24.58 0.38
C ILE A 150 16.47 -25.40 1.57
N GLY A 151 15.20 -25.83 1.51
CA GLY A 151 14.57 -26.67 2.53
C GLY A 151 13.93 -25.91 3.71
N VAL A 152 13.75 -24.60 3.59
CA VAL A 152 13.06 -23.79 4.61
C VAL A 152 11.55 -24.04 4.49
N SER A 153 10.89 -24.46 5.57
CA SER A 153 9.46 -24.74 5.57
C SER A 153 8.61 -23.47 5.36
N ASP A 154 7.41 -23.61 4.80
CA ASP A 154 6.47 -22.49 4.57
C ASP A 154 6.09 -21.77 5.87
N TYR A 155 6.07 -22.47 7.00
CA TYR A 155 5.85 -21.87 8.31
C TYR A 155 6.95 -20.91 8.69
N MET A 156 8.22 -21.27 8.48
CA MET A 156 9.36 -20.40 8.76
C MET A 156 9.37 -19.16 7.87
N GLN A 157 9.04 -19.29 6.59
CA GLN A 157 8.88 -18.15 5.67
C GLN A 157 7.80 -17.19 6.15
N THR A 158 6.68 -17.74 6.61
CA THR A 158 5.57 -16.97 7.17
C THR A 158 5.99 -16.24 8.45
N CYS A 159 6.74 -16.88 9.33
CA CYS A 159 7.31 -16.25 10.53
C CYS A 159 8.26 -15.11 10.18
N ILE A 160 9.16 -15.31 9.22
CA ILE A 160 10.10 -14.28 8.76
C ILE A 160 9.34 -13.08 8.18
N LYS A 161 8.36 -13.32 7.33
CA LYS A 161 7.52 -12.28 6.74
C LYS A 161 6.83 -11.41 7.81
N TYR A 162 6.22 -12.04 8.82
CA TYR A 162 5.55 -11.31 9.89
C TYR A 162 6.54 -10.63 10.84
N SER A 163 7.73 -11.21 11.06
CA SER A 163 8.79 -10.57 11.85
C SER A 163 9.29 -9.29 11.18
N VAL A 164 9.53 -9.31 9.88
CA VAL A 164 9.91 -8.12 9.11
C VAL A 164 8.83 -7.06 9.18
N TRP A 165 7.55 -7.47 9.08
CA TRP A 165 6.42 -6.55 9.23
C TRP A 165 6.36 -5.92 10.61
N LEU A 166 6.56 -6.70 11.67
CA LEU A 166 6.55 -6.22 13.05
C LEU A 166 7.69 -5.23 13.30
N ILE A 167 8.90 -5.52 12.83
CA ILE A 167 10.06 -4.60 12.91
C ILE A 167 9.74 -3.28 12.19
N PHE A 168 9.15 -3.36 10.98
CA PHE A 168 8.75 -2.18 10.24
C PHE A 168 7.71 -1.34 11.00
N MET A 169 6.72 -1.98 11.62
CA MET A 169 5.69 -1.29 12.42
C MET A 169 6.28 -0.63 13.66
N ILE A 170 7.19 -1.30 14.38
CA ILE A 170 7.91 -0.71 15.52
C ILE A 170 8.73 0.50 15.09
N TYR A 171 9.45 0.40 13.97
CA TYR A 171 10.19 1.53 13.41
C TYR A 171 9.27 2.71 13.11
N ARG A 172 8.14 2.47 12.44
CA ARG A 172 7.17 3.48 12.09
C ARG A 172 6.54 4.17 13.32
N MET A 173 6.20 3.41 14.35
CA MET A 173 5.65 3.97 15.59
C MET A 173 6.65 4.88 16.33
N ASN A 174 7.94 4.65 16.15
CA ASN A 174 9.00 5.43 16.77
C ASN A 174 9.67 6.41 15.78
N GLU A 175 9.16 6.58 14.56
CA GLU A 175 9.74 7.44 13.53
C GLU A 175 9.96 8.88 14.04
N ASP A 176 8.96 9.45 14.71
CA ASP A 176 9.05 10.81 15.27
C ASP A 176 10.18 10.93 16.33
N LYS A 177 10.37 9.91 17.16
CA LYS A 177 11.47 9.89 18.15
C LYS A 177 12.83 9.81 17.47
N PHE A 178 12.94 8.98 16.41
CA PHE A 178 14.20 8.87 15.65
C PHE A 178 14.53 10.17 14.92
N ASP A 179 13.55 10.86 14.37
CA ASP A 179 13.75 12.15 13.69
C ASP A 179 14.17 13.24 14.69
N HIS A 180 13.59 13.26 15.90
CA HIS A 180 14.06 14.14 16.98
C HIS A 180 15.49 13.85 17.38
N ILE A 181 15.89 12.59 17.51
CA ILE A 181 17.27 12.20 17.84
C ILE A 181 18.22 12.63 16.73
N LYS A 182 17.89 12.38 15.45
CA LYS A 182 18.69 12.80 14.29
C LYS A 182 18.84 14.33 14.24
N ALA A 183 17.76 15.07 14.46
CA ALA A 183 17.78 16.53 14.50
C ALA A 183 18.67 17.05 15.63
N LYS A 184 18.62 16.43 16.81
CA LYS A 184 19.50 16.75 17.94
C LYS A 184 20.98 16.51 17.59
N HIS A 185 21.30 15.35 17.01
CA HIS A 185 22.67 15.05 16.59
C HIS A 185 23.18 16.00 15.50
N ALA A 186 22.33 16.34 14.54
CA ALA A 186 22.68 17.33 13.50
C ALA A 186 22.98 18.71 14.09
N ARG A 187 22.17 19.18 15.04
CA ARG A 187 22.42 20.46 15.76
C ARG A 187 23.72 20.43 16.53
N ILE A 188 24.03 19.33 17.23
CA ILE A 188 25.29 19.17 17.97
C ILE A 188 26.49 19.19 17.00
N ALA A 189 26.40 18.51 15.88
CA ALA A 189 27.44 18.46 14.85
C ALA A 189 27.69 19.84 14.24
N LEU A 190 26.63 20.62 13.95
CA LEU A 190 26.73 22.00 13.47
C LEU A 190 27.40 22.91 14.53
N ALA A 191 26.98 22.82 15.79
CA ALA A 191 27.56 23.60 16.86
C ALA A 191 29.06 23.31 17.06
N ARG A 192 29.48 22.04 16.91
CA ARG A 192 30.91 21.66 16.95
C ARG A 192 31.70 22.27 15.79
N LYS A 193 31.15 22.22 14.56
CA LYS A 193 31.80 22.85 13.37
C LYS A 193 31.97 24.35 13.53
N THR A 194 30.91 25.03 14.01
CA THR A 194 30.96 26.50 14.21
C THR A 194 31.96 26.89 15.29
N ARG A 195 32.10 26.11 16.37
CA ARG A 195 33.11 26.35 17.40
C ARG A 195 34.52 26.13 16.86
N ALA A 196 34.74 25.06 16.08
CA ALA A 196 36.04 24.81 15.45
C ALA A 196 36.43 25.93 14.47
N GLN A 197 35.52 26.44 13.67
CA GLN A 197 35.74 27.54 12.76
C GLN A 197 36.10 28.86 13.50
N ARG A 198 35.43 29.15 14.62
CA ARG A 198 35.75 30.31 15.44
C ARG A 198 37.11 30.20 16.13
N ALA A 199 37.53 28.99 16.54
CA ALA A 199 38.83 28.74 17.15
C ALA A 199 39.99 28.84 16.14
N VAL A 200 39.73 28.67 14.85
CA VAL A 200 40.74 28.87 13.79
C VAL A 200 40.84 30.32 13.32
N ALA A 201 39.75 31.10 13.54
CA ALA A 201 39.68 32.51 13.14
C ALA A 201 40.14 33.49 14.24
N ALA A 202 40.39 33.01 15.45
CA ALA A 202 40.96 33.74 16.58
C ALA A 202 42.45 33.46 16.73
#